data_c451264872d4612eb7808e798eb703e7
#
_entry.id   c451264872d4612eb7808e798eb703e7
#
_cell.length_a   1.000
_cell.length_b   1.000
_cell.length_c   1.000
_cell.angle_alpha   90.00
_cell.angle_beta   90.00
_cell.angle_gamma   90.00
#
_symmetry.space_group_name_H-M   'P 1'
#
loop_
_entity.id
_entity.type
_entity.pdbx_description
1 polymer ?
#
loop_
_entity_poly.entity_id
_entity_poly.type
_entity_poly.pdbx_seq_one_letter_code
_entity_poly.pdbx_strand_id
1 'polypeptide(L)'
;MTKAELIEAVYSKVGISKKESADLVELIFDTMKDTLSKGEKIKISGFGNFVVREKRSRMGRNPQTGESMEISARRVLTFRPSQVLKNDLNHGEGGDIVEEDEDDDDE
;
A
#
# COMPACT_ATOMS: atom_id res chain seq x y z
N MET A 1 -0.15 -12.07 -7.39
CA MET A 1 -0.80 -12.84 -6.31
C MET A 1 -2.15 -12.23 -5.99
N THR A 2 -3.15 -13.06 -5.84
CA THR A 2 -4.49 -12.59 -5.49
C THR A 2 -4.77 -12.90 -4.03
N LYS A 3 -5.87 -12.35 -3.52
CA LYS A 3 -6.27 -12.66 -2.15
C LYS A 3 -6.58 -14.15 -2.01
N ALA A 4 -7.15 -14.75 -3.02
CA ALA A 4 -7.43 -16.18 -2.99
C ALA A 4 -6.15 -16.99 -2.87
N GLU A 5 -5.11 -16.58 -3.57
CA GLU A 5 -3.83 -17.26 -3.48
C GLU A 5 -3.19 -17.07 -2.12
N LEU A 6 -3.38 -15.91 -1.54
CA LEU A 6 -2.87 -15.67 -0.20
C LEU A 6 -3.58 -16.56 0.82
N ILE A 7 -4.89 -16.70 0.68
CA ILE A 7 -5.66 -17.59 1.55
C ILE A 7 -5.15 -19.02 1.40
N GLU A 8 -4.88 -19.44 0.18
CA GLU A 8 -4.37 -20.78 -0.07
C GLU A 8 -3.02 -20.98 0.60
N ALA A 9 -2.15 -19.98 0.56
CA ALA A 9 -0.85 -20.07 1.19
C ALA A 9 -0.98 -20.22 2.70
N VAL A 10 -1.89 -19.47 3.31
CA VAL A 10 -2.12 -19.59 4.75
C VAL A 10 -2.67 -20.99 5.07
N TYR A 11 -3.62 -21.44 4.27
CA TYR A 11 -4.22 -22.74 4.48
C TYR A 11 -3.16 -23.84 4.45
N SER A 12 -2.25 -23.80 3.49
CA SER A 12 -1.29 -24.88 3.37
C SER A 12 -0.18 -24.82 4.41
N LYS A 13 0.05 -23.66 5.03
CA LYS A 13 1.18 -23.53 5.95
C LYS A 13 0.79 -23.53 7.41
N VAL A 14 -0.44 -23.13 7.71
CA VAL A 14 -0.83 -22.96 9.12
C VAL A 14 -1.53 -24.18 9.67
N GLY A 15 -2.17 -24.97 8.80
CA GLY A 15 -2.81 -26.19 9.28
C GLY A 15 -4.20 -26.01 9.84
N ILE A 16 -4.83 -24.90 9.51
CA ILE A 16 -6.23 -24.66 9.90
C ILE A 16 -7.10 -24.92 8.68
N SER A 17 -8.41 -24.88 8.89
CA SER A 17 -9.33 -25.17 7.80
C SER A 17 -9.27 -24.05 6.76
N LYS A 18 -9.78 -24.34 5.57
CA LYS A 18 -9.80 -23.35 4.51
C LYS A 18 -10.68 -22.18 4.89
N LYS A 19 -11.82 -22.46 5.54
CA LYS A 19 -12.68 -21.38 5.97
C LYS A 19 -11.99 -20.50 7.00
N GLU A 20 -11.30 -21.12 7.95
CA GLU A 20 -10.57 -20.33 8.94
C GLU A 20 -9.46 -19.53 8.31
N SER A 21 -8.81 -20.08 7.29
CA SER A 21 -7.77 -19.34 6.59
C SER A 21 -8.34 -18.12 5.89
N ALA A 22 -9.49 -18.28 5.27
CA ALA A 22 -10.15 -17.15 4.60
C ALA A 22 -10.55 -16.10 5.63
N ASP A 23 -11.13 -16.54 6.76
CA ASP A 23 -11.54 -15.61 7.80
C ASP A 23 -10.35 -14.84 8.36
N LEU A 24 -9.23 -15.52 8.53
CA LEU A 24 -8.04 -14.90 9.07
C LEU A 24 -7.50 -13.84 8.13
N VAL A 25 -7.41 -14.15 6.85
CA VAL A 25 -6.91 -13.19 5.87
C VAL A 25 -7.85 -11.99 5.79
N GLU A 26 -9.17 -12.22 5.82
CA GLU A 26 -10.12 -11.12 5.79
C GLU A 26 -9.98 -10.25 7.02
N LEU A 27 -9.78 -10.87 8.17
CA LEU A 27 -9.61 -10.10 9.39
C LEU A 27 -8.40 -9.18 9.31
N ILE A 28 -7.29 -9.70 8.79
CA ILE A 28 -6.09 -8.89 8.66
C ILE A 28 -6.33 -7.69 7.77
N PHE A 29 -6.91 -7.92 6.59
CA PHE A 29 -7.11 -6.82 5.66
C PHE A 29 -8.17 -5.84 6.14
N ASP A 30 -9.23 -6.34 6.79
CA ASP A 30 -10.25 -5.45 7.33
C ASP A 30 -9.67 -4.57 8.43
N THR A 31 -8.80 -5.15 9.27
CA THR A 31 -8.15 -4.38 10.31
C THR A 31 -7.26 -3.29 9.71
N MET A 32 -6.53 -3.64 8.67
CA MET A 32 -5.67 -2.66 8.00
C MET A 32 -6.49 -1.55 7.37
N LYS A 33 -7.58 -1.92 6.68
CA LYS A 33 -8.43 -0.91 6.05
C LYS A 33 -9.03 0.03 7.08
N ASP A 34 -9.45 -0.51 8.20
CA ASP A 34 -10.03 0.31 9.24
C ASP A 34 -9.01 1.28 9.82
N THR A 35 -7.79 0.81 10.06
CA THR A 35 -6.74 1.65 10.58
C THR A 35 -6.41 2.78 9.62
N LEU A 36 -6.28 2.44 8.34
CA LEU A 36 -5.92 3.44 7.34
C LEU A 36 -7.06 4.43 7.11
N SER A 37 -8.30 3.98 7.23
CA SER A 37 -9.42 4.89 7.04
C SER A 37 -9.49 5.93 8.13
N LYS A 38 -8.88 5.65 9.28
CA LYS A 38 -8.78 6.64 10.34
C LYS A 38 -7.58 7.56 10.18
N GLY A 39 -6.81 7.39 9.14
CA GLY A 39 -5.64 8.20 8.89
C GLY A 39 -4.42 7.76 9.65
N GLU A 40 -4.44 6.59 10.27
CA GLU A 40 -3.31 6.10 11.05
C GLU A 40 -2.42 5.24 10.19
N LYS A 41 -1.13 5.35 10.41
CA LYS A 41 -0.20 4.57 9.63
C LYS A 41 -0.09 3.15 10.19
N ILE A 42 0.35 2.24 9.34
CA ILE A 42 0.61 0.86 9.73
C ILE A 42 2.08 0.57 9.51
N LYS A 43 2.72 0.07 10.54
CA LYS A 43 4.14 -0.21 10.51
C LYS A 43 4.35 -1.70 10.66
N ILE A 44 4.92 -2.33 9.66
CA ILE A 44 5.15 -3.78 9.68
C ILE A 44 6.64 -4.00 9.58
N SER A 45 7.22 -4.45 10.69
CA SER A 45 8.66 -4.65 10.76
C SER A 45 9.13 -5.64 9.70
N GLY A 46 10.21 -5.27 9.01
CA GLY A 46 10.77 -6.14 8.00
C GLY A 46 10.02 -6.11 6.69
N PHE A 47 8.92 -5.40 6.61
CA PHE A 47 8.14 -5.33 5.40
C PHE A 47 8.02 -3.89 4.90
N GLY A 48 7.42 -3.03 5.70
CA GLY A 48 7.30 -1.64 5.29
C GLY A 48 6.22 -0.93 6.06
N ASN A 49 5.97 0.29 5.66
CA ASN A 49 4.99 1.15 6.31
C ASN A 49 3.96 1.60 5.31
N PHE A 50 2.70 1.60 5.75
CA PHE A 50 1.60 2.18 4.97
C PHE A 50 1.26 3.51 5.62
N VAL A 51 1.34 4.57 4.85
CA VAL A 51 1.15 5.93 5.36
C VAL A 51 0.05 6.60 4.58
N VAL A 52 -0.86 7.24 5.31
CA VAL A 52 -1.93 8.01 4.69
C VAL A 52 -1.56 9.47 4.79
N ARG A 53 -1.58 10.17 3.66
CA ARG A 53 -1.24 11.58 3.62
C ARG A 53 -2.46 12.35 3.14
N GLU A 54 -2.66 13.51 3.72
CA GLU A 54 -3.74 14.36 3.30
C GLU A 54 -3.19 15.43 2.40
N LYS A 55 -3.74 15.54 1.22
CA LYS A 55 -3.31 16.54 0.27
C LYS A 55 -4.39 17.60 0.18
N ARG A 56 -3.96 18.84 0.29
CA ARG A 56 -4.90 19.96 0.22
C ARG A 56 -5.33 20.17 -1.20
N SER A 57 -6.46 20.81 -1.37
CA SER A 57 -6.89 21.18 -2.71
C SER A 57 -5.90 22.16 -3.28
N ARG A 58 -5.75 22.12 -4.56
CA ARG A 58 -4.80 22.99 -5.25
C ARG A 58 -5.26 23.19 -6.68
N MET A 59 -4.63 24.14 -7.33
CA MET A 59 -4.93 24.37 -8.74
C MET A 59 -3.99 23.53 -9.58
N GLY A 60 -4.56 22.89 -10.57
CA GLY A 60 -3.78 22.16 -11.54
C GLY A 60 -4.09 22.69 -12.91
N ARG A 61 -3.58 22.00 -13.90
CA ARG A 61 -3.80 22.41 -15.29
C ARG A 61 -4.17 21.19 -16.11
N ASN A 62 -5.21 21.34 -16.90
CA ASN A 62 -5.64 20.27 -17.78
C ASN A 62 -4.60 20.12 -18.87
N PRO A 63 -3.97 18.95 -18.99
CA PRO A 63 -2.89 18.78 -19.96
C PRO A 63 -3.37 18.88 -21.40
N GLN A 64 -4.65 18.70 -21.66
CA GLN A 64 -5.14 18.73 -23.02
C GLN A 64 -5.57 20.11 -23.44
N THR A 65 -6.13 20.90 -22.54
CA THR A 65 -6.63 22.21 -22.89
C THR A 65 -5.79 23.33 -22.34
N GLY A 66 -4.98 23.05 -21.34
CA GLY A 66 -4.20 24.08 -20.68
C GLY A 66 -4.97 24.91 -19.68
N GLU A 67 -6.23 24.59 -19.47
CA GLU A 67 -7.06 25.37 -18.56
C GLU A 67 -6.77 24.99 -17.12
N SER A 68 -6.86 25.99 -16.24
CA SER A 68 -6.72 25.73 -14.82
C SER A 68 -7.92 24.98 -14.31
N MET A 69 -7.68 24.10 -13.34
CA MET A 69 -8.78 23.42 -12.68
C MET A 69 -8.37 23.14 -11.25
N GLU A 70 -9.37 22.97 -10.41
CA GLU A 70 -9.09 22.71 -9.01
C GLU A 70 -8.99 21.21 -8.78
N ILE A 71 -7.93 20.80 -8.09
CA ILE A 71 -7.77 19.41 -7.68
C ILE A 71 -8.19 19.35 -6.23
N SER A 72 -9.22 18.54 -5.98
CA SER A 72 -9.84 18.48 -4.66
C SER A 72 -8.89 17.94 -3.61
N ALA A 73 -9.12 18.35 -2.39
CA ALA A 73 -8.42 17.73 -1.26
C ALA A 73 -8.74 16.25 -1.21
N ARG A 74 -7.77 15.44 -0.81
CA ARG A 74 -7.98 14.01 -0.77
C ARG A 74 -6.94 13.35 0.10
N ARG A 75 -7.18 12.10 0.41
CA ARG A 75 -6.21 11.28 1.09
C ARG A 75 -5.53 10.36 0.10
N VAL A 76 -4.25 10.14 0.31
CA VAL A 76 -3.44 9.32 -0.57
C VAL A 76 -2.71 8.30 0.27
N LEU A 77 -2.74 7.05 -0.18
CA LEU A 77 -2.03 5.98 0.51
C LEU A 77 -0.69 5.75 -0.16
N THR A 78 0.34 5.68 0.65
CA THR A 78 1.70 5.42 0.17
C THR A 78 2.28 4.25 0.94
N PHE A 79 2.94 3.37 0.23
CA PHE A 79 3.66 2.27 0.86
C PHE A 79 5.15 2.54 0.76
N ARG A 80 5.84 2.45 1.89
CA ARG A 80 7.29 2.63 1.94
C ARG A 80 7.93 1.34 2.38
N PRO A 81 8.63 0.65 1.48
CA PRO A 81 9.23 -0.63 1.84
C PRO A 81 10.36 -0.47 2.85
N SER A 82 10.52 -1.48 3.70
CA SER A 82 11.61 -1.49 4.65
C SER A 82 12.92 -1.79 3.94
N GLN A 83 14.02 -1.54 4.63
CA GLN A 83 15.31 -1.86 4.05
C GLN A 83 15.47 -3.37 3.83
N VAL A 84 14.88 -4.16 4.73
CA VAL A 84 14.92 -5.61 4.56
C VAL A 84 14.22 -6.02 3.28
N LEU A 85 13.05 -5.46 3.02
CA LEU A 85 12.33 -5.80 1.80
C LEU A 85 13.08 -5.34 0.57
N LYS A 86 13.68 -4.16 0.61
CA LYS A 86 14.47 -3.68 -0.52
C LYS A 86 15.64 -4.61 -0.80
N ASN A 87 16.30 -5.07 0.25
CA ASN A 87 17.42 -5.99 0.06
C ASN A 87 16.96 -7.30 -0.56
N ASP A 88 15.81 -7.81 -0.11
CA ASP A 88 15.28 -9.03 -0.67
C ASP A 88 14.98 -8.89 -2.15
N LEU A 89 14.45 -7.75 -2.54
CA LEU A 89 14.07 -7.54 -3.94
C LEU A 89 15.29 -7.37 -4.83
N ASN A 90 16.37 -6.89 -4.29
CA ASN A 90 17.57 -6.63 -5.09
C ASN A 90 18.63 -7.70 -4.93
N HIS A 91 18.30 -8.78 -4.26
CA HIS A 91 19.26 -9.79 -3.92
C HIS A 91 19.71 -10.57 -5.15
N GLY A 92 20.97 -10.45 -5.48
CA GLY A 92 21.58 -11.33 -6.47
C GLY A 92 21.28 -11.02 -7.91
N GLU A 93 20.28 -10.24 -8.20
CA GLU A 93 19.88 -10.06 -9.57
C GLU A 93 20.01 -8.65 -10.06
N GLY A 94 20.48 -7.78 -9.26
CA GLY A 94 20.66 -6.43 -9.72
C GLY A 94 19.41 -5.67 -10.02
N GLY A 95 18.31 -6.16 -9.61
CA GLY A 95 17.09 -5.39 -9.80
C GLY A 95 17.06 -4.22 -8.86
N ASP A 96 16.47 -3.14 -9.31
CA ASP A 96 16.34 -1.96 -8.49
C ASP A 96 14.92 -1.79 -8.08
N ILE A 97 14.72 -1.42 -6.83
CA ILE A 97 13.38 -1.09 -6.40
C ILE A 97 13.24 0.41 -6.49
N VAL A 98 12.17 0.85 -7.12
CA VAL A 98 11.89 2.25 -7.26
C VAL A 98 10.85 2.62 -6.23
N GLU A 99 11.20 3.50 -5.31
CA GLU A 99 10.23 3.96 -4.34
C GLU A 99 9.45 5.07 -4.92
N GLU A 100 8.13 4.92 -4.84
CA GLU A 100 7.29 6.00 -5.24
C GLU A 100 7.46 7.10 -4.26
N ASP A 101 7.88 8.22 -4.75
CA ASP A 101 8.04 9.32 -3.85
C ASP A 101 6.72 10.00 -3.74
N GLU A 102 6.15 9.94 -2.60
CA GLU A 102 4.82 10.44 -2.48
C GLU A 102 4.74 11.90 -2.67
N ASP A 103 5.85 12.55 -2.67
CA ASP A 103 5.76 13.96 -2.85
C ASP A 103 5.56 14.38 -4.23
N ASP A 104 5.84 13.52 -5.13
CA ASP A 104 5.73 13.92 -6.46
C ASP A 104 4.39 14.25 -6.83
N ASP A 105 3.43 13.66 -6.23
CA ASP A 105 2.13 13.98 -6.70
C ASP A 105 1.68 15.28 -6.20
N ASP A 106 2.46 15.97 -5.50
CA ASP A 106 2.07 17.25 -5.15
C ASP A 106 2.09 18.17 -6.26
N GLU A 107 2.70 17.76 -7.21
CA GLU A 107 2.83 18.60 -8.20
C GLU A 107 1.80 18.84 -9.01
#